data_9b4eda2ece54d20f3384a9cf8bc42788
#
_entry.id   9b4eda2ece54d20f3384a9cf8bc42788
#
_cell.length_a   1.000
_cell.length_b   1.000
_cell.length_c   1.000
_cell.angle_alpha   90.00
_cell.angle_beta   90.00
_cell.angle_gamma   90.00
#
_symmetry.space_group_name_H-M   'P 1'
#
loop_
_entity.id
_entity.type
_entity.pdbx_description
1 polymer ?
#
loop_
_entity_poly.entity_id
_entity_poly.type
_entity_poly.pdbx_seq_one_letter_code
_entity_poly.pdbx_strand_id
1 'polypeptide(L)'
;MHNNWIHSTRLAALSLALLLSSCGGALAQADASPVTYTQSGTQGVSLTWTIENLCFDGQLLALDVRTTPSDTRYAACNDVLGDYEDFTQADDVRANGLIPLGYYCEADVETDSPADPILSIGSGWRDGSSVVQQIRWLLAPDEAARARSIHLFCGIMETPGQLATEDLYVLDIPAPNATTVAHVSVNTEQVKTDRIREVLLTQIGATTNVYVYYDRTGYEPALPLDFVWAAHPDAFVLHTAYDEQAQLCCYALSLPTAEIDWTSHTLPLRDLENDQLIAIDLNTGIAM
;
A
#
# COMPACT_ATOMS: atom_id res chain seq x y z
N MET A 1 -28.52 -19.43 -3.67
CA MET A 1 -28.79 -18.05 -3.22
C MET A 1 -27.43 -17.45 -3.06
N HIS A 2 -26.97 -16.78 -4.08
CA HIS A 2 -25.59 -16.37 -4.25
C HIS A 2 -25.47 -14.86 -4.30
N ASN A 3 -24.43 -14.37 -3.66
CA ASN A 3 -23.66 -13.18 -3.98
C ASN A 3 -24.36 -11.82 -3.99
N ASN A 4 -24.08 -11.03 -2.99
CA ASN A 4 -24.07 -9.57 -3.11
C ASN A 4 -23.24 -8.95 -1.95
N TRP A 5 -21.94 -9.22 -1.92
CA TRP A 5 -21.04 -8.57 -0.95
C TRP A 5 -19.81 -7.89 -1.57
N ILE A 6 -19.79 -7.69 -2.89
CA ILE A 6 -18.64 -7.08 -3.59
C ILE A 6 -18.83 -5.58 -3.91
N HIS A 7 -19.93 -4.94 -3.48
CA HIS A 7 -20.25 -3.58 -3.92
C HIS A 7 -20.14 -2.46 -2.87
N SER A 8 -19.56 -2.65 -1.71
CA SER A 8 -19.53 -1.60 -0.69
C SER A 8 -18.18 -0.91 -0.44
N THR A 9 -17.12 -1.23 -1.16
CA THR A 9 -15.80 -0.56 -1.00
C THR A 9 -15.44 0.42 -2.13
N ARG A 10 -16.36 0.73 -3.06
CA ARG A 10 -16.09 1.64 -4.19
C ARG A 10 -16.38 3.12 -3.93
N LEU A 11 -16.46 3.57 -2.69
CA LEU A 11 -16.85 4.96 -2.37
C LEU A 11 -15.86 5.70 -1.47
N ALA A 12 -14.57 5.65 -1.76
CA ALA A 12 -13.60 6.53 -1.12
C ALA A 12 -12.37 6.89 -1.95
N ALA A 13 -12.33 6.57 -3.24
CA ALA A 13 -11.21 6.93 -4.10
C ALA A 13 -11.62 7.96 -5.16
N LEU A 14 -12.19 9.08 -4.74
CA LEU A 14 -12.34 10.26 -5.57
C LEU A 14 -11.46 11.35 -4.99
N SER A 15 -10.17 11.33 -5.33
CA SER A 15 -9.29 12.47 -5.08
C SER A 15 -8.21 12.56 -6.13
N LEU A 16 -8.42 13.47 -7.03
CA LEU A 16 -7.44 14.38 -7.61
C LEU A 16 -6.16 13.75 -8.18
N ALA A 17 -6.25 13.19 -9.39
CA ALA A 17 -5.11 13.06 -10.27
C ALA A 17 -4.63 14.46 -10.68
N LEU A 18 -3.64 15.00 -10.01
CA LEU A 18 -2.88 16.17 -10.42
C LEU A 18 -1.43 15.73 -10.66
N LEU A 19 -1.07 15.82 -11.92
CA LEU A 19 0.28 15.78 -12.48
C LEU A 19 1.36 16.29 -11.52
N LEU A 20 2.24 15.41 -11.06
CA LEU A 20 3.60 15.78 -10.72
C LEU A 20 4.48 14.54 -10.90
N SER A 21 5.47 14.66 -11.78
CA SER A 21 6.61 13.78 -11.83
C SER A 21 7.32 13.80 -10.47
N SER A 22 6.97 12.90 -9.59
CA SER A 22 7.63 12.74 -8.30
C SER A 22 8.72 11.69 -8.42
N CYS A 23 9.90 12.03 -7.96
CA CYS A 23 10.90 11.06 -7.61
C CYS A 23 10.31 10.15 -6.53
N GLY A 24 9.85 8.95 -6.91
CA GLY A 24 9.40 7.96 -5.96
C GLY A 24 10.50 7.70 -4.95
N GLY A 25 10.23 7.93 -3.68
CA GLY A 25 11.13 7.55 -2.60
C GLY A 25 11.25 6.04 -2.59
N ALA A 26 12.33 5.52 -3.19
CA ALA A 26 12.61 4.10 -3.19
C ALA A 26 12.82 3.63 -1.75
N LEU A 27 12.00 2.69 -1.30
CA LEU A 27 12.30 1.90 -0.10
C LEU A 27 13.68 1.28 -0.31
N ALA A 28 14.66 1.63 0.53
CA ALA A 28 16.00 1.11 0.40
C ALA A 28 16.00 -0.38 0.76
N GLN A 29 15.97 -1.22 -0.24
CA GLN A 29 16.12 -2.66 -0.11
C GLN A 29 17.57 -2.99 0.29
N ALA A 30 17.75 -3.78 1.33
CA ALA A 30 19.05 -4.34 1.65
C ALA A 30 19.47 -5.32 0.53
N ASP A 31 20.48 -4.95 -0.26
CA ASP A 31 21.36 -5.74 -1.17
C ASP A 31 20.82 -6.99 -1.92
N ALA A 32 19.53 -7.25 -1.96
CA ALA A 32 18.99 -8.31 -2.81
C ALA A 32 18.84 -7.80 -4.26
N SER A 33 19.41 -8.51 -5.20
CA SER A 33 19.18 -8.23 -6.63
C SER A 33 17.67 -8.31 -6.92
N PRO A 34 17.13 -7.36 -7.72
CA PRO A 34 15.71 -7.37 -8.03
C PRO A 34 15.31 -8.70 -8.69
N VAL A 35 14.23 -9.29 -8.20
CA VAL A 35 13.65 -10.50 -8.80
C VAL A 35 12.86 -10.06 -10.03
N THR A 36 13.05 -10.76 -11.14
CA THR A 36 12.43 -10.40 -12.41
C THR A 36 11.77 -11.60 -13.05
N TYR A 37 10.54 -11.42 -13.48
CA TYR A 37 9.76 -12.39 -14.23
C TYR A 37 9.41 -11.85 -15.61
N THR A 38 9.36 -12.70 -16.63
CA THR A 38 9.04 -12.29 -18.00
C THR A 38 8.02 -13.25 -18.61
N GLN A 39 6.97 -12.71 -19.17
CA GLN A 39 5.92 -13.46 -19.86
C GLN A 39 5.77 -12.94 -21.29
N SER A 40 5.59 -13.84 -22.24
CA SER A 40 5.41 -13.50 -23.66
C SER A 40 3.95 -13.46 -24.03
N GLY A 41 3.49 -12.33 -24.55
CA GLY A 41 2.14 -12.18 -25.07
C GLY A 41 1.97 -12.74 -26.48
N THR A 42 0.70 -12.87 -26.89
CA THR A 42 0.29 -13.44 -28.19
C THR A 42 0.72 -12.60 -29.40
N GLN A 43 0.99 -11.29 -29.19
CA GLN A 43 1.41 -10.36 -30.25
C GLN A 43 2.95 -10.26 -30.39
N GLY A 44 3.71 -11.15 -29.72
CA GLY A 44 5.18 -11.15 -29.75
C GLY A 44 5.83 -10.06 -28.90
N VAL A 45 5.05 -9.37 -28.06
CA VAL A 45 5.54 -8.42 -27.05
C VAL A 45 5.50 -9.10 -25.70
N SER A 46 6.61 -9.06 -24.98
CA SER A 46 6.71 -9.59 -23.62
C SER A 46 6.52 -8.48 -22.60
N LEU A 47 5.96 -8.81 -21.45
CA LEU A 47 5.99 -7.99 -20.24
C LEU A 47 7.00 -8.57 -19.26
N THR A 48 7.69 -7.66 -18.59
CA THR A 48 8.63 -7.99 -17.51
C THR A 48 8.14 -7.35 -16.22
N TRP A 49 7.94 -8.16 -15.19
CA TRP A 49 7.64 -7.74 -13.84
C TRP A 49 8.91 -7.77 -13.00
N THR A 50 9.33 -6.63 -12.49
CA THR A 50 10.50 -6.49 -11.60
C THR A 50 10.03 -6.14 -10.20
N ILE A 51 10.40 -6.96 -9.24
CA ILE A 51 10.15 -6.71 -7.83
C ILE A 51 11.24 -5.75 -7.33
N GLU A 52 10.86 -4.52 -6.98
CA GLU A 52 11.83 -3.48 -6.64
C GLU A 52 11.99 -3.28 -5.13
N ASN A 53 10.94 -3.35 -4.35
CA ASN A 53 10.96 -2.97 -2.94
C ASN A 53 10.17 -3.95 -2.07
N LEU A 54 10.68 -5.17 -1.91
CA LEU A 54 10.07 -6.13 -0.99
C LEU A 54 10.67 -5.96 0.40
N CYS A 55 9.85 -5.54 1.38
CA CYS A 55 10.28 -5.40 2.77
C CYS A 55 9.15 -5.68 3.75
N PHE A 56 9.53 -6.01 4.99
CA PHE A 56 8.60 -6.29 6.08
C PHE A 56 9.16 -5.73 7.39
N ASP A 57 8.38 -4.95 8.12
CA ASP A 57 8.79 -4.38 9.41
C ASP A 57 8.25 -5.13 10.63
N GLY A 58 7.48 -6.18 10.39
CA GLY A 58 6.78 -6.95 11.42
C GLY A 58 5.26 -6.73 11.41
N GLN A 59 4.79 -5.67 10.72
CA GLN A 59 3.38 -5.35 10.56
C GLN A 59 3.05 -4.91 9.14
N LEU A 60 3.81 -3.99 8.56
CA LEU A 60 3.65 -3.58 7.18
C LEU A 60 4.54 -4.42 6.28
N LEU A 61 3.91 -5.22 5.42
CA LEU A 61 4.55 -5.89 4.30
C LEU A 61 4.36 -5.03 3.05
N ALA A 62 5.46 -4.71 2.38
CA ALA A 62 5.48 -3.83 1.22
C ALA A 62 6.15 -4.52 0.04
N LEU A 63 5.55 -4.36 -1.14
CA LEU A 63 6.03 -4.87 -2.41
C LEU A 63 5.78 -3.81 -3.49
N ASP A 64 6.81 -3.44 -4.27
CA ASP A 64 6.65 -2.65 -5.48
C ASP A 64 6.93 -3.52 -6.70
N VAL A 65 6.05 -3.46 -7.68
CA VAL A 65 6.16 -4.21 -8.93
C VAL A 65 6.24 -3.23 -10.09
N ARG A 66 7.37 -3.23 -10.79
CA ARG A 66 7.51 -2.50 -12.05
C ARG A 66 7.19 -3.41 -13.22
N THR A 67 6.18 -3.05 -14.01
CA THR A 67 5.78 -3.77 -15.22
C THR A 67 6.27 -3.01 -16.45
N THR A 68 7.11 -3.64 -17.28
CA THR A 68 7.77 -3.01 -18.43
C THR A 68 7.56 -3.83 -19.70
N PRO A 69 7.04 -3.22 -20.80
CA PRO A 69 6.99 -3.87 -22.11
C PRO A 69 8.38 -4.05 -22.72
N SER A 70 8.61 -5.16 -23.43
CA SER A 70 9.88 -5.42 -24.15
C SER A 70 10.05 -4.56 -25.40
N ASP A 71 8.98 -3.99 -25.93
CA ASP A 71 8.96 -3.15 -27.12
C ASP A 71 8.54 -1.73 -26.75
N THR A 72 9.39 -0.75 -27.02
CA THR A 72 9.20 0.66 -26.67
C THR A 72 8.04 1.35 -27.37
N ARG A 73 7.41 0.71 -28.35
CA ARG A 73 6.17 1.18 -29.00
C ARG A 73 4.94 0.95 -28.13
N TYR A 74 5.05 0.11 -27.10
CA TYR A 74 3.95 -0.23 -26.22
C TYR A 74 4.11 0.43 -24.85
N ALA A 75 3.00 0.65 -24.15
CA ALA A 75 2.99 1.03 -22.75
C ALA A 75 2.10 0.06 -21.96
N ALA A 76 2.59 -0.34 -20.80
CA ALA A 76 1.85 -1.18 -19.86
C ALA A 76 0.61 -0.43 -19.34
N CYS A 77 -0.53 -1.11 -19.24
CA CYS A 77 -1.80 -0.56 -18.79
C CYS A 77 -2.52 -1.55 -17.88
N ASN A 78 -2.94 -1.11 -16.71
CA ASN A 78 -3.78 -1.89 -15.79
C ASN A 78 -4.75 -0.99 -15.03
N ASP A 79 -5.65 -1.58 -14.28
CA ASP A 79 -6.71 -0.90 -13.51
C ASP A 79 -6.20 -0.09 -12.32
N VAL A 80 -4.99 -0.35 -11.81
CA VAL A 80 -4.40 0.42 -10.70
C VAL A 80 -4.21 1.90 -11.03
N LEU A 81 -4.18 2.26 -12.31
CA LEU A 81 -4.11 3.64 -12.78
C LEU A 81 -5.50 4.32 -12.88
N GLY A 82 -6.56 3.63 -12.48
CA GLY A 82 -7.86 4.26 -12.21
C GLY A 82 -8.89 4.23 -13.32
N ASP A 83 -8.66 3.61 -14.51
CA ASP A 83 -9.60 3.81 -15.64
C ASP A 83 -9.95 2.57 -16.47
N TYR A 84 -9.57 1.33 -16.09
CA TYR A 84 -9.51 0.34 -17.15
C TYR A 84 -10.44 -0.87 -17.02
N GLU A 85 -11.74 -0.61 -17.12
CA GLU A 85 -12.61 -1.61 -17.74
C GLU A 85 -12.21 -1.87 -19.22
N ASP A 86 -11.53 -0.91 -19.86
CA ASP A 86 -11.02 -1.01 -21.24
C ASP A 86 -9.65 -0.30 -21.40
N PHE A 87 -8.55 -1.04 -21.22
CA PHE A 87 -7.20 -0.50 -21.40
C PHE A 87 -6.94 0.05 -22.81
N THR A 88 -7.74 -0.35 -23.81
CA THR A 88 -7.60 0.17 -25.17
C THR A 88 -7.99 1.64 -25.28
N GLN A 89 -8.66 2.20 -24.27
CA GLN A 89 -9.04 3.60 -24.17
C GLN A 89 -8.07 4.45 -23.35
N ALA A 90 -6.86 3.95 -23.03
CA ALA A 90 -5.83 4.72 -22.33
C ALA A 90 -5.39 5.95 -23.15
N ASP A 91 -6.12 7.08 -22.99
CA ASP A 91 -5.92 8.28 -23.79
C ASP A 91 -4.55 8.93 -23.56
N ASP A 92 -4.00 8.85 -22.37
CA ASP A 92 -2.65 9.31 -22.01
C ASP A 92 -1.58 8.54 -22.80
N VAL A 93 -1.73 7.22 -22.95
CA VAL A 93 -0.83 6.36 -23.71
C VAL A 93 -0.88 6.69 -25.19
N ARG A 94 -2.09 6.80 -25.75
CA ARG A 94 -2.32 7.12 -27.17
C ARG A 94 -1.85 8.53 -27.52
N ALA A 95 -2.09 9.51 -26.64
CA ALA A 95 -1.62 10.88 -26.85
C ALA A 95 -0.10 10.97 -26.96
N ASN A 96 0.62 10.05 -26.36
CA ASN A 96 2.09 9.91 -26.48
C ASN A 96 2.53 9.03 -27.65
N GLY A 97 1.60 8.58 -28.51
CA GLY A 97 1.89 7.76 -29.69
C GLY A 97 2.25 6.31 -29.36
N LEU A 98 1.95 5.85 -28.15
CA LEU A 98 2.18 4.49 -27.70
C LEU A 98 0.97 3.59 -27.93
N ILE A 99 1.21 2.29 -27.97
CA ILE A 99 0.16 1.26 -28.08
C ILE A 99 -0.12 0.72 -26.68
N PRO A 100 -1.36 0.82 -26.19
CA PRO A 100 -1.72 0.24 -24.89
C PRO A 100 -1.54 -1.28 -24.89
N LEU A 101 -0.89 -1.82 -23.85
CA LEU A 101 -0.75 -3.25 -23.60
C LEU A 101 -1.31 -3.57 -22.24
N GLY A 102 -2.51 -4.16 -22.21
CA GLY A 102 -3.20 -4.51 -20.98
C GLY A 102 -2.52 -5.63 -20.23
N TYR A 103 -2.47 -5.52 -18.91
CA TYR A 103 -1.98 -6.56 -18.04
C TYR A 103 -2.76 -6.62 -16.74
N TYR A 104 -2.67 -7.77 -16.09
CA TYR A 104 -3.17 -8.04 -14.76
C TYR A 104 -1.98 -8.26 -13.82
N CYS A 105 -2.02 -7.68 -12.63
CA CYS A 105 -1.04 -7.91 -11.59
C CYS A 105 -1.71 -7.68 -10.24
N GLU A 106 -1.91 -8.76 -9.50
CA GLU A 106 -2.40 -8.75 -8.13
C GLU A 106 -1.49 -9.58 -7.24
N ALA A 107 -1.52 -9.31 -5.95
CA ALA A 107 -0.75 -10.07 -5.00
C ALA A 107 -1.54 -10.30 -3.71
N ASP A 108 -1.45 -11.53 -3.20
CA ASP A 108 -2.05 -11.95 -1.93
C ASP A 108 -0.98 -12.52 -1.01
N VAL A 109 -1.19 -12.40 0.30
CA VAL A 109 -0.41 -13.15 1.28
C VAL A 109 -1.10 -14.47 1.55
N GLU A 110 -0.42 -15.55 1.17
CA GLU A 110 -0.86 -16.92 1.46
C GLU A 110 -0.67 -17.23 2.94
N THR A 111 -1.68 -17.84 3.56
CA THR A 111 -1.67 -18.24 4.96
C THR A 111 -1.72 -19.76 5.11
N ASP A 112 -1.67 -20.27 6.34
CA ASP A 112 -1.90 -21.68 6.63
C ASP A 112 -3.29 -22.17 6.18
N SER A 113 -4.21 -21.26 5.88
CA SER A 113 -5.54 -21.54 5.36
C SER A 113 -5.68 -20.98 3.94
N PRO A 114 -5.47 -21.76 2.88
CA PRO A 114 -5.57 -21.29 1.49
C PRO A 114 -6.94 -20.72 1.11
N ALA A 115 -7.97 -20.98 1.90
CA ALA A 115 -9.30 -20.42 1.69
C ALA A 115 -9.48 -18.98 2.25
N ASP A 116 -8.46 -18.45 2.92
CA ASP A 116 -8.50 -17.16 3.61
C ASP A 116 -7.18 -16.40 3.38
N PRO A 117 -6.85 -16.01 2.13
CA PRO A 117 -5.69 -15.19 1.85
C PRO A 117 -5.90 -13.76 2.37
N ILE A 118 -4.80 -13.09 2.73
CA ILE A 118 -4.85 -11.69 3.15
C ILE A 118 -4.72 -10.82 1.91
N LEU A 119 -5.76 -10.06 1.62
CA LEU A 119 -5.84 -9.21 0.44
C LEU A 119 -4.95 -7.97 0.57
N SER A 120 -4.37 -7.55 -0.54
CA SER A 120 -3.53 -6.36 -0.62
C SER A 120 -4.36 -5.09 -0.83
N ILE A 121 -3.72 -3.95 -0.53
CA ILE A 121 -4.15 -2.63 -0.99
C ILE A 121 -3.07 -2.10 -1.93
N GLY A 122 -3.48 -1.61 -3.09
CA GLY A 122 -2.57 -1.15 -4.13
C GLY A 122 -2.82 0.27 -4.59
N SER A 123 -1.75 0.92 -5.04
CA SER A 123 -1.76 2.16 -5.82
C SER A 123 -0.69 2.07 -6.90
N GLY A 124 -0.69 2.99 -7.85
CA GLY A 124 0.34 2.95 -8.89
C GLY A 124 0.43 4.22 -9.70
N TRP A 125 1.52 4.33 -10.44
CA TRP A 125 1.75 5.43 -11.37
C TRP A 125 2.48 4.95 -12.63
N ARG A 126 2.38 5.76 -13.68
CA ARG A 126 3.11 5.53 -14.92
C ARG A 126 4.51 6.13 -14.84
N ASP A 127 5.50 5.34 -15.28
CA ASP A 127 6.88 5.77 -15.45
C ASP A 127 7.32 5.46 -16.89
N GLY A 128 7.16 6.43 -17.77
CA GLY A 128 7.38 6.26 -19.21
C GLY A 128 6.40 5.24 -19.81
N SER A 129 6.94 4.14 -20.35
CA SER A 129 6.15 3.01 -20.89
C SER A 129 5.81 1.96 -19.82
N SER A 130 6.40 2.07 -18.64
CA SER A 130 6.19 1.15 -17.51
C SER A 130 5.10 1.64 -16.56
N VAL A 131 4.58 0.73 -15.77
CA VAL A 131 3.77 1.04 -14.59
C VAL A 131 4.50 0.54 -13.36
N VAL A 132 4.55 1.35 -12.32
CA VAL A 132 4.97 0.94 -10.98
C VAL A 132 3.73 0.81 -10.12
N GLN A 133 3.52 -0.37 -9.58
CA GLN A 133 2.42 -0.69 -8.68
C GLN A 133 2.97 -0.92 -7.27
N GLN A 134 2.46 -0.17 -6.31
CA GLN A 134 2.77 -0.36 -4.89
C GLN A 134 1.68 -1.25 -4.30
N ILE A 135 2.09 -2.34 -3.67
CA ILE A 135 1.20 -3.31 -3.03
C ILE A 135 1.59 -3.38 -1.55
N ARG A 136 0.61 -3.26 -0.68
CA ARG A 136 0.82 -3.16 0.77
C ARG A 136 -0.17 -4.04 1.52
N TRP A 137 0.30 -4.61 2.63
CA TRP A 137 -0.51 -5.35 3.60
C TRP A 137 -0.19 -4.84 5.00
N LEU A 138 -1.20 -4.44 5.71
CA LEU A 138 -1.10 -4.18 7.14
C LEU A 138 -1.56 -5.44 7.87
N LEU A 139 -0.61 -6.22 8.36
CA LEU A 139 -0.86 -7.51 8.98
C LEU A 139 -1.10 -7.36 10.49
N ALA A 140 -2.21 -7.88 10.97
CA ALA A 140 -2.42 -8.10 12.39
C ALA A 140 -1.41 -9.14 12.94
N PRO A 141 -1.13 -9.18 14.24
CA PRO A 141 -0.15 -10.11 14.80
C PRO A 141 -0.43 -11.59 14.50
N ASP A 142 -1.69 -11.98 14.50
CA ASP A 142 -2.11 -13.34 14.15
C ASP A 142 -2.03 -13.61 12.65
N GLU A 143 -2.28 -12.62 11.80
CA GLU A 143 -2.07 -12.69 10.35
C GLU A 143 -0.59 -12.83 10.02
N ALA A 144 0.26 -11.99 10.62
CA ALA A 144 1.71 -12.07 10.46
C ALA A 144 2.27 -13.44 10.89
N ALA A 145 1.71 -14.04 11.94
CA ALA A 145 2.10 -15.37 12.41
C ALA A 145 1.67 -16.49 11.44
N ARG A 146 0.56 -16.32 10.72
CA ARG A 146 0.02 -17.27 9.74
C ARG A 146 0.54 -17.07 8.32
N ALA A 147 1.08 -15.90 8.01
CA ALA A 147 1.61 -15.57 6.69
C ALA A 147 2.77 -16.52 6.30
N ARG A 148 2.76 -17.03 5.07
CA ARG A 148 3.74 -18.02 4.56
C ARG A 148 4.53 -17.50 3.38
N SER A 149 3.85 -16.96 2.39
CA SER A 149 4.45 -16.45 1.14
C SER A 149 3.58 -15.38 0.53
N ILE A 150 4.13 -14.66 -0.42
CA ILE A 150 3.37 -13.75 -1.28
C ILE A 150 3.11 -14.48 -2.59
N HIS A 151 1.86 -14.54 -2.98
CA HIS A 151 1.43 -15.04 -4.29
C HIS A 151 1.19 -13.85 -5.21
N LEU A 152 2.04 -13.71 -6.22
CA LEU A 152 1.92 -12.66 -7.24
C LEU A 152 1.34 -13.27 -8.51
N PHE A 153 0.13 -12.87 -8.86
CA PHE A 153 -0.59 -13.25 -10.07
C PHE A 153 -0.32 -12.22 -11.15
N CYS A 154 0.28 -12.65 -12.25
CA CYS A 154 0.60 -11.79 -13.37
C CYS A 154 0.06 -12.36 -14.68
N GLY A 155 -0.51 -11.51 -15.51
CA GLY A 155 -1.04 -11.94 -16.80
C GLY A 155 -1.07 -10.83 -17.84
N ILE A 156 -0.97 -11.22 -19.12
CA ILE A 156 -1.13 -10.31 -20.24
C ILE A 156 -2.56 -10.41 -20.75
N MET A 157 -3.23 -9.28 -20.95
CA MET A 157 -4.57 -9.22 -21.50
C MET A 157 -4.53 -9.25 -23.03
N GLU A 158 -5.37 -10.07 -23.64
CA GLU A 158 -5.58 -10.09 -25.07
C GLU A 158 -6.60 -9.03 -25.49
N THR A 159 -7.67 -8.93 -24.73
CA THR A 159 -8.72 -7.92 -24.87
C THR A 159 -9.15 -7.49 -23.47
N PRO A 160 -9.86 -6.35 -23.32
CA PRO A 160 -10.40 -5.93 -22.03
C PRO A 160 -11.15 -7.06 -21.32
N GLY A 161 -10.75 -7.37 -20.08
CA GLY A 161 -11.35 -8.43 -19.27
C GLY A 161 -11.03 -9.87 -19.69
N GLN A 162 -10.16 -10.09 -20.69
CA GLN A 162 -9.75 -11.43 -21.12
C GLN A 162 -8.23 -11.59 -21.06
N LEU A 163 -7.77 -12.41 -20.14
CA LEU A 163 -6.34 -12.79 -20.03
C LEU A 163 -5.98 -13.74 -21.18
N ALA A 164 -4.85 -13.45 -21.84
CA ALA A 164 -4.24 -14.36 -22.79
C ALA A 164 -3.41 -15.43 -22.06
N THR A 165 -2.72 -14.99 -21.00
CA THR A 165 -1.85 -15.82 -20.17
C THR A 165 -1.91 -15.34 -18.73
N GLU A 166 -1.74 -16.25 -17.79
CA GLU A 166 -1.64 -15.94 -16.38
C GLU A 166 -0.61 -16.89 -15.75
N ASP A 167 0.30 -16.31 -14.96
CA ASP A 167 1.29 -17.06 -14.19
C ASP A 167 1.20 -16.67 -12.72
N LEU A 168 1.48 -17.63 -11.85
CA LEU A 168 1.63 -17.44 -10.42
C LEU A 168 3.11 -17.47 -10.06
N TYR A 169 3.59 -16.41 -9.44
CA TYR A 169 4.93 -16.33 -8.86
C TYR A 169 4.83 -16.33 -7.34
N VAL A 170 5.66 -17.12 -6.70
CA VAL A 170 5.70 -17.23 -5.23
C VAL A 170 6.96 -16.57 -4.72
N LEU A 171 6.79 -15.63 -3.79
CA LEU A 171 7.86 -14.88 -3.15
C LEU A 171 7.91 -15.22 -1.66
N ASP A 172 9.11 -15.35 -1.12
CA ASP A 172 9.30 -15.48 0.31
C ASP A 172 9.03 -14.14 1.01
N ILE A 173 8.33 -14.17 2.15
CA ILE A 173 8.20 -13.01 3.02
C ILE A 173 9.56 -12.78 3.70
N PRO A 174 10.16 -11.59 3.56
CA PRO A 174 11.44 -11.31 4.21
C PRO A 174 11.30 -11.32 5.74
N ALA A 175 12.38 -11.65 6.43
CA ALA A 175 12.39 -11.49 7.87
C ALA A 175 12.17 -10.01 8.25
N PRO A 176 11.46 -9.71 9.34
CA PRO A 176 11.28 -8.34 9.80
C PRO A 176 12.62 -7.62 9.96
N ASN A 177 12.76 -6.49 9.30
CA ASN A 177 13.99 -5.70 9.29
C ASN A 177 13.67 -4.22 9.43
N ALA A 178 13.37 -3.79 10.65
CA ALA A 178 13.09 -2.40 10.94
C ALA A 178 13.73 -1.97 12.25
N THR A 179 14.03 -0.68 12.37
CA THR A 179 14.43 -0.04 13.62
C THR A 179 13.22 0.65 14.22
N THR A 180 12.89 0.35 15.47
CA THR A 180 11.89 1.11 16.22
C THR A 180 12.46 2.49 16.56
N VAL A 181 11.80 3.53 16.08
CA VAL A 181 12.17 4.94 16.30
C VAL A 181 11.49 5.48 17.54
N ALA A 182 10.22 5.17 17.72
CA ALA A 182 9.43 5.53 18.90
C ALA A 182 8.39 4.47 19.18
N HIS A 183 8.06 4.26 20.46
CA HIS A 183 6.98 3.38 20.89
C HIS A 183 6.44 3.93 22.21
N VAL A 184 5.25 4.48 22.19
CA VAL A 184 4.66 5.16 23.34
C VAL A 184 3.20 4.75 23.55
N SER A 185 2.83 4.51 24.81
CA SER A 185 1.44 4.44 25.22
C SER A 185 0.90 5.86 25.35
N VAL A 186 -0.28 6.11 24.79
CA VAL A 186 -0.85 7.46 24.75
C VAL A 186 -1.65 7.74 26.02
N ASN A 187 -1.35 8.84 26.67
CA ASN A 187 -2.14 9.35 27.79
C ASN A 187 -3.13 10.38 27.29
N THR A 188 -4.42 10.01 27.31
CA THR A 188 -5.53 10.80 26.76
C THR A 188 -6.26 11.65 27.76
N GLU A 189 -5.79 11.76 29.04
CA GLU A 189 -6.48 12.54 30.07
C GLU A 189 -6.65 14.03 29.72
N GLN A 190 -5.85 14.54 28.80
CA GLN A 190 -5.82 15.97 28.43
C GLN A 190 -6.52 16.28 27.10
N VAL A 191 -6.87 15.28 26.28
CA VAL A 191 -7.45 15.49 24.94
C VAL A 191 -8.59 14.51 24.71
N LYS A 192 -9.64 14.94 24.00
CA LYS A 192 -10.82 14.12 23.63
C LYS A 192 -10.54 12.88 22.77
N THR A 193 -9.29 12.50 22.59
CA THR A 193 -8.88 11.30 21.86
C THR A 193 -8.73 10.10 22.79
N ASP A 194 -9.72 9.87 23.64
CA ASP A 194 -9.77 8.79 24.61
C ASP A 194 -9.68 7.37 24.00
N ARG A 195 -9.69 7.29 22.67
CA ARG A 195 -9.62 6.03 21.93
C ARG A 195 -8.20 5.61 21.56
N ILE A 196 -7.25 6.54 21.43
CA ILE A 196 -5.86 6.20 21.04
C ILE A 196 -5.19 5.51 22.24
N ARG A 197 -4.60 4.34 21.98
CA ARG A 197 -3.88 3.54 22.99
C ARG A 197 -2.38 3.65 22.87
N GLU A 198 -1.89 3.60 21.66
CA GLU A 198 -0.46 3.42 21.42
C GLU A 198 -0.06 4.01 20.08
N VAL A 199 1.18 4.50 20.01
CA VAL A 199 1.83 4.93 18.77
C VAL A 199 3.15 4.21 18.66
N LEU A 200 3.38 3.59 17.50
CA LEU A 200 4.64 2.94 17.14
C LEU A 200 5.17 3.56 15.86
N LEU A 201 6.45 3.87 15.83
CA LEU A 201 7.16 4.32 14.64
C LEU A 201 8.29 3.34 14.35
N THR A 202 8.34 2.87 13.11
CA THR A 202 9.42 2.01 12.61
C THR A 202 10.09 2.66 11.41
N GLN A 203 11.34 2.32 11.16
CA GLN A 203 12.08 2.78 10.00
C GLN A 203 12.73 1.61 9.27
N ILE A 204 12.52 1.54 7.96
CA ILE A 204 13.21 0.65 7.03
C ILE A 204 13.86 1.49 5.95
N GLY A 205 15.20 1.50 5.91
CA GLY A 205 15.94 2.31 4.95
C GLY A 205 15.57 3.79 5.03
N ALA A 206 15.03 4.34 3.95
CA ALA A 206 14.61 5.74 3.86
C ALA A 206 13.10 5.94 4.13
N THR A 207 12.39 4.92 4.57
CA THR A 207 10.94 4.97 4.83
C THR A 207 10.66 4.87 6.32
N THR A 208 9.73 5.70 6.80
CA THR A 208 9.16 5.61 8.14
C THR A 208 7.71 5.17 8.06
N ASN A 209 7.37 4.17 8.87
CA ASN A 209 6.02 3.72 9.09
C ASN A 209 5.55 4.19 10.46
N VAL A 210 4.37 4.77 10.52
CA VAL A 210 3.73 5.29 11.72
C VAL A 210 2.45 4.52 11.96
N TYR A 211 2.28 3.94 13.13
CA TYR A 211 1.11 3.16 13.52
C TYR A 211 0.42 3.83 14.69
N VAL A 212 -0.87 4.05 14.58
CA VAL A 212 -1.74 4.52 15.66
C VAL A 212 -2.74 3.41 15.97
N TYR A 213 -2.62 2.84 17.16
CA TYR A 213 -3.54 1.82 17.66
C TYR A 213 -4.62 2.50 18.50
N TYR A 214 -5.89 2.14 18.24
CA TYR A 214 -7.01 2.77 18.90
C TYR A 214 -8.18 1.81 19.11
N ASP A 215 -8.98 2.09 20.13
CA ASP A 215 -10.18 1.31 20.44
C ASP A 215 -11.24 1.46 19.36
N ARG A 216 -11.76 0.34 18.90
CA ARG A 216 -12.92 0.28 18.03
C ARG A 216 -14.19 0.62 18.83
N THR A 217 -14.98 1.56 18.34
CA THR A 217 -16.31 1.85 18.89
C THR A 217 -17.39 1.53 17.86
N GLY A 218 -18.29 0.62 18.19
CA GLY A 218 -19.39 0.23 17.30
C GLY A 218 -18.94 -0.48 16.02
N TYR A 219 -19.68 -0.28 14.94
CA TYR A 219 -19.41 -0.89 13.62
C TYR A 219 -18.51 -0.03 12.74
N GLU A 220 -18.25 1.23 13.11
CA GLU A 220 -17.40 2.10 12.34
C GLU A 220 -15.95 1.93 12.79
N PRO A 221 -15.08 1.39 11.93
CA PRO A 221 -13.67 1.26 12.25
C PRO A 221 -12.95 2.62 12.22
N ALA A 222 -13.51 3.63 11.55
CA ALA A 222 -12.84 4.90 11.31
C ALA A 222 -12.53 5.67 12.59
N LEU A 223 -11.27 6.06 12.74
CA LEU A 223 -10.85 7.06 13.69
C LEU A 223 -11.17 8.44 13.09
N PRO A 224 -11.81 9.37 13.80
CA PRO A 224 -12.06 10.73 13.31
C PRO A 224 -10.79 11.60 13.33
N LEU A 225 -9.65 10.98 13.09
CA LEU A 225 -8.33 11.61 13.04
C LEU A 225 -7.65 11.26 11.73
N ASP A 226 -6.84 12.18 11.23
CA ASP A 226 -5.96 11.94 10.09
C ASP A 226 -4.52 12.33 10.42
N PHE A 227 -3.57 11.72 9.75
CA PHE A 227 -2.19 12.16 9.83
C PHE A 227 -2.03 13.47 9.06
N VAL A 228 -1.43 14.48 9.67
CA VAL A 228 -1.09 15.72 8.96
C VAL A 228 -0.18 15.42 7.76
N TRP A 229 0.70 14.44 7.91
CA TRP A 229 1.61 14.00 6.86
C TRP A 229 0.93 13.19 5.74
N ALA A 230 -0.31 12.72 5.93
CA ALA A 230 -1.04 11.98 4.90
C ALA A 230 -1.36 12.83 3.66
N ALA A 231 -1.27 14.17 3.77
CA ALA A 231 -1.38 15.06 2.61
C ALA A 231 -0.14 15.04 1.69
N HIS A 232 0.96 14.39 2.11
CA HIS A 232 2.14 14.24 1.27
C HIS A 232 1.84 13.30 0.09
N PRO A 233 2.26 13.63 -1.16
CA PRO A 233 1.93 12.83 -2.35
C PRO A 233 2.49 11.41 -2.30
N ASP A 234 3.59 11.19 -1.59
CA ASP A 234 4.23 9.88 -1.44
C ASP A 234 3.78 9.11 -0.18
N ALA A 235 2.79 9.65 0.55
CA ALA A 235 2.24 8.98 1.72
C ALA A 235 1.29 7.85 1.30
N PHE A 236 1.42 6.70 1.95
CA PHE A 236 0.54 5.56 1.78
C PHE A 236 -0.18 5.29 3.11
N VAL A 237 -1.50 5.38 3.10
CA VAL A 237 -2.33 5.24 4.30
C VAL A 237 -3.09 3.92 4.25
N LEU A 238 -3.05 3.18 5.36
CA LEU A 238 -3.77 1.91 5.54
C LEU A 238 -4.56 1.92 6.84
N HIS A 239 -5.58 1.09 6.85
CA HIS A 239 -6.45 0.93 8.00
C HIS A 239 -6.94 -0.52 8.11
N THR A 240 -6.86 -1.11 9.30
CA THR A 240 -7.34 -2.48 9.54
C THR A 240 -7.86 -2.68 10.96
N ALA A 241 -8.72 -3.68 11.14
CA ALA A 241 -8.99 -4.28 12.44
C ALA A 241 -7.74 -5.07 12.85
N TYR A 242 -7.06 -4.61 13.90
CA TYR A 242 -5.77 -5.15 14.31
C TYR A 242 -5.88 -6.30 15.31
N ASP A 243 -6.86 -6.22 16.21
CA ASP A 243 -7.21 -7.29 17.16
C ASP A 243 -8.71 -7.25 17.40
N GLU A 244 -9.42 -8.23 16.86
CA GLU A 244 -10.88 -8.31 17.00
C GLU A 244 -11.32 -8.66 18.41
N GLN A 245 -10.51 -9.42 19.17
CA GLN A 245 -10.85 -9.81 20.55
C GLN A 245 -10.66 -8.62 21.50
N ALA A 246 -9.58 -7.85 21.31
CA ALA A 246 -9.34 -6.63 22.07
C ALA A 246 -10.14 -5.43 21.54
N GLN A 247 -10.86 -5.57 20.42
CA GLN A 247 -11.54 -4.46 19.73
C GLN A 247 -10.57 -3.33 19.39
N LEU A 248 -9.39 -3.68 18.94
CA LEU A 248 -8.31 -2.76 18.56
C LEU A 248 -8.23 -2.63 17.05
N CYS A 249 -8.11 -1.39 16.59
CA CYS A 249 -7.83 -1.06 15.20
C CYS A 249 -6.44 -0.44 15.07
N CYS A 250 -5.87 -0.53 13.88
CA CYS A 250 -4.62 0.13 13.53
C CYS A 250 -4.84 1.04 12.32
N TYR A 251 -4.35 2.27 12.45
CA TYR A 251 -4.26 3.25 11.37
C TYR A 251 -2.77 3.48 11.09
N ALA A 252 -2.35 3.17 9.88
CA ALA A 252 -0.94 3.20 9.50
C ALA A 252 -0.67 4.21 8.38
N LEU A 253 0.48 4.86 8.46
CA LEU A 253 1.01 5.76 7.45
C LEU A 253 2.44 5.33 7.11
N SER A 254 2.75 5.21 5.83
CA SER A 254 4.10 4.99 5.32
C SER A 254 4.51 6.17 4.45
N LEU A 255 5.67 6.77 4.70
CA LEU A 255 6.19 7.87 3.90
C LEU A 255 7.72 7.97 3.99
N PRO A 256 8.37 8.71 3.04
CA PRO A 256 9.80 8.94 3.08
C PRO A 256 10.23 9.63 4.39
N THR A 257 11.26 9.10 5.05
CA THR A 257 11.75 9.65 6.33
C THR A 257 12.17 11.12 6.22
N ALA A 258 12.65 11.55 5.06
CA ALA A 258 13.08 12.93 4.82
C ALA A 258 11.92 13.94 4.87
N GLU A 259 10.68 13.47 4.69
CA GLU A 259 9.48 14.32 4.69
C GLU A 259 8.89 14.52 6.09
N ILE A 260 9.46 13.87 7.10
CA ILE A 260 9.01 13.98 8.48
C ILE A 260 9.86 15.01 9.21
N ASP A 261 9.22 16.01 9.80
CA ASP A 261 9.89 16.93 10.71
C ASP A 261 10.04 16.29 12.11
N TRP A 262 11.21 15.74 12.36
CA TRP A 262 11.56 15.13 13.65
C TRP A 262 11.99 16.13 14.72
N THR A 263 12.12 17.41 14.41
CA THR A 263 12.66 18.41 15.35
C THR A 263 11.77 18.63 16.57
N SER A 264 10.47 18.45 16.39
CA SER A 264 9.47 18.59 17.46
C SER A 264 9.32 17.34 18.34
N HIS A 265 9.81 16.17 17.88
CA HIS A 265 9.54 14.86 18.51
C HIS A 265 8.05 14.61 18.78
N THR A 266 7.17 15.11 17.90
CA THR A 266 5.73 14.98 18.03
C THR A 266 5.12 14.37 16.77
N LEU A 267 4.07 13.56 16.96
CA LEU A 267 3.21 13.09 15.87
C LEU A 267 2.03 14.06 15.73
N PRO A 268 1.96 14.85 14.65
CA PRO A 268 0.82 15.74 14.42
C PRO A 268 -0.34 14.97 13.77
N LEU A 269 -1.51 15.06 14.39
CA LEU A 269 -2.77 14.52 13.90
C LEU A 269 -3.78 15.67 13.72
N ARG A 270 -4.72 15.48 12.81
CA ARG A 270 -5.84 16.39 12.59
C ARG A 270 -7.13 15.72 13.06
N ASP A 271 -7.82 16.34 14.00
CA ASP A 271 -9.17 15.95 14.38
C ASP A 271 -10.13 16.41 13.27
N LEU A 272 -10.76 15.44 12.59
CA LEU A 272 -11.65 15.69 11.46
C LEU A 272 -13.04 16.19 11.90
N GLU A 273 -13.43 15.97 13.14
CA GLU A 273 -14.72 16.43 13.67
C GLU A 273 -14.67 17.91 14.08
N ASN A 274 -13.56 18.31 14.71
CA ASN A 274 -13.43 19.66 15.29
C ASN A 274 -12.46 20.56 14.50
N ASP A 275 -11.82 20.05 13.43
CA ASP A 275 -10.79 20.72 12.65
C ASP A 275 -9.64 21.27 13.52
N GLN A 276 -9.21 20.48 14.49
CA GLN A 276 -8.15 20.84 15.42
C GLN A 276 -6.90 19.99 15.20
N LEU A 277 -5.74 20.57 15.46
CA LEU A 277 -4.49 19.84 15.50
C LEU A 277 -4.27 19.26 16.89
N ILE A 278 -3.86 18.00 16.92
CA ILE A 278 -3.46 17.25 18.10
C ILE A 278 -2.00 16.84 17.89
N ALA A 279 -1.16 17.01 18.89
CA ALA A 279 0.21 16.55 18.84
C ALA A 279 0.45 15.51 19.93
N ILE A 280 0.98 14.34 19.56
CA ILE A 280 1.38 13.31 20.53
C ILE A 280 2.89 13.40 20.70
N ASP A 281 3.34 13.69 21.92
CA ASP A 281 4.77 13.66 22.27
C ASP A 281 5.30 12.22 22.21
N LEU A 282 6.26 11.98 21.33
CA LEU A 282 6.82 10.64 21.05
C LEU A 282 7.79 10.13 22.12
N ASN A 283 8.12 10.95 23.13
CA ASN A 283 8.92 10.52 24.27
C ASN A 283 8.06 10.15 25.48
N THR A 284 6.93 10.83 25.65
CA THR A 284 6.10 10.70 26.85
C THR A 284 4.72 10.11 26.59
N GLY A 285 4.25 10.11 25.33
CA GLY A 285 2.90 9.70 24.97
C GLY A 285 1.80 10.71 25.35
N ILE A 286 2.18 11.91 25.80
CA ILE A 286 1.21 12.94 26.18
C ILE A 286 0.63 13.56 24.90
N ALA A 287 -0.69 13.56 24.79
CA ALA A 287 -1.41 14.25 23.73
C ALA A 287 -1.68 15.71 24.17
N MET A 288 -1.39 16.67 23.26
CA MET A 288 -1.48 18.13 23.49
C MET A 288 -2.43 18.76 22.47
#